data_c947e41726028e8fb281c8b9b7d3adaf
#
_entry.id   c947e41726028e8fb281c8b9b7d3adaf
#
_cell.length_a   1.000
_cell.length_b   1.000
_cell.length_c   1.000
_cell.angle_alpha   90.00
_cell.angle_beta   90.00
_cell.angle_gamma   90.00
#
_symmetry.space_group_name_H-M   'P 1'
#
loop_
_entity.id
_entity.type
_entity.pdbx_description
1 polymer ?
#
loop_
_entity_poly.entity_id
_entity_poly.type
_entity_poly.pdbx_seq_one_letter_code
_entity_poly.pdbx_strand_id
1 'polypeptide(L)'
;MFKDINISKDLMGNFKSQHPTLEMSVKVLSRGIWPEWPIIELSLPEEILRQQKCYEQFYSSKFNNRKLTWQNAKAKCAVAAAFKGGNKTFFMSLIQSLVILCFNSKSRLTYKEIRETIAPCKALALPQIGRAHV
;
A
#
# COMPACT_ATOMS: atom_id res chain seq x y z
N MET A 1 1.80 20.52 -9.32
CA MET A 1 2.32 19.14 -9.30
C MET A 1 3.72 19.04 -8.70
N PHE A 2 4.74 19.71 -9.25
CA PHE A 2 6.12 19.63 -8.72
C PHE A 2 6.26 20.07 -7.26
N LYS A 3 5.49 21.05 -6.83
CA LYS A 3 5.48 21.54 -5.45
C LYS A 3 5.08 20.44 -4.46
N ASP A 4 4.04 19.66 -4.79
CA ASP A 4 3.58 18.55 -3.95
C ASP A 4 4.64 17.46 -3.80
N ILE A 5 5.37 17.16 -4.88
CA ILE A 5 6.45 16.17 -4.88
C ILE A 5 7.61 16.61 -4.00
N ASN A 6 8.01 17.89 -4.08
CA ASN A 6 9.09 18.43 -3.26
C ASN A 6 8.72 18.46 -1.78
N ILE A 7 7.52 18.94 -1.46
CA ILE A 7 7.00 18.91 -0.08
C ILE A 7 6.95 17.47 0.45
N SER A 8 6.54 16.52 -0.36
CA SER A 8 6.50 15.10 0.02
C SER A 8 7.88 14.54 0.32
N LYS A 9 8.92 14.94 -0.42
CA LYS A 9 10.30 14.55 -0.15
C LYS A 9 10.80 15.09 1.19
N ASP A 10 10.52 16.36 1.48
CA ASP A 10 10.91 17.01 2.73
C ASP A 10 10.19 16.39 3.93
N LEU A 11 8.89 16.14 3.80
CA LEU A 11 8.11 15.42 4.82
C LEU A 11 8.65 14.01 5.06
N MET A 12 9.01 13.31 4.00
CA MET A 12 9.54 11.97 4.10
C MET A 12 10.91 11.93 4.76
N GLY A 13 11.77 12.92 4.48
CA GLY A 13 13.05 13.10 5.17
C GLY A 13 12.87 13.28 6.68
N ASN A 14 11.94 14.14 7.09
CA ASN A 14 11.61 14.37 8.49
C ASN A 14 11.01 13.13 9.16
N PHE A 15 10.13 12.42 8.46
CA PHE A 15 9.53 11.19 8.98
C PHE A 15 10.58 10.08 9.21
N LYS A 16 11.48 9.88 8.26
CA LYS A 16 12.58 8.90 8.39
C LYS A 16 13.53 9.21 9.53
N SER A 17 13.76 10.50 9.80
CA SER A 17 14.58 10.92 10.95
C SER A 17 13.95 10.54 12.29
N GLN A 18 12.62 10.59 12.38
CA GLN A 18 11.88 10.21 13.61
C GLN A 18 11.63 8.70 13.70
N HIS A 19 11.50 8.02 12.56
CA HIS A 19 11.19 6.59 12.47
C HIS A 19 12.16 5.86 11.52
N PRO A 20 13.45 5.72 11.91
CA PRO A 20 14.47 5.15 11.02
C PRO A 20 14.26 3.67 10.71
N THR A 21 13.48 2.96 11.53
CA THR A 21 13.20 1.53 11.35
C THR A 21 12.10 1.22 10.37
N LEU A 22 11.31 2.23 9.97
CA LEU A 22 10.20 2.05 9.04
C LEU A 22 10.66 2.24 7.59
N GLU A 23 10.55 1.19 6.81
CA GLU A 23 10.85 1.21 5.37
C GLU A 23 9.60 1.58 4.56
N MET A 24 9.23 2.84 4.63
CA MET A 24 8.04 3.37 3.97
C MET A 24 8.38 4.66 3.23
N SER A 25 7.78 4.86 2.08
CA SER A 25 7.85 6.10 1.33
C SER A 25 6.45 6.56 0.94
N VAL A 26 6.09 7.77 1.31
CA VAL A 26 4.77 8.35 1.07
C VAL A 26 4.89 9.61 0.22
N LYS A 27 4.04 9.70 -0.79
CA LYS A 27 3.83 10.93 -1.56
C LYS A 27 2.47 11.49 -1.23
N VAL A 28 2.44 12.71 -0.71
CA VAL A 28 1.21 13.42 -0.38
C VAL A 28 0.86 14.33 -1.54
N LEU A 29 -0.29 14.10 -2.14
CA LEU A 29 -0.74 14.80 -3.33
C LEU A 29 -2.01 15.59 -3.02
N SER A 30 -2.09 16.82 -3.50
CA SER A 30 -3.25 17.69 -3.29
C SER A 30 -4.45 17.23 -4.10
N ARG A 31 -5.58 17.05 -3.44
CA ARG A 31 -6.85 16.74 -4.10
C ARG A 31 -7.23 17.85 -5.09
N GLY A 32 -7.76 17.47 -6.24
CA GLY A 32 -8.18 18.40 -7.30
C GLY A 32 -7.08 18.80 -8.30
N ILE A 33 -5.80 18.64 -7.94
CA ILE A 33 -4.66 18.88 -8.86
C ILE A 33 -4.26 17.58 -9.56
N TRP A 34 -4.30 16.47 -8.82
CA TRP A 34 -3.97 15.14 -9.30
C TRP A 34 -5.23 14.39 -9.72
N PRO A 35 -5.14 13.45 -10.69
CA PRO A 35 -6.28 12.63 -11.07
C PRO A 35 -6.86 11.91 -9.87
N GLU A 36 -8.18 11.89 -9.76
CA GLU A 36 -8.87 11.12 -8.73
C GLU A 36 -8.96 9.66 -9.17
N TRP A 37 -8.56 8.76 -8.29
CA TRP A 37 -8.73 7.32 -8.46
C TRP A 37 -9.80 6.82 -7.50
N PRO A 38 -10.53 5.76 -7.88
CA PRO A 38 -11.50 5.16 -6.98
C PRO A 38 -10.82 4.67 -5.71
N ILE A 39 -11.45 4.92 -4.57
CA ILE A 39 -11.00 4.41 -3.29
C ILE A 39 -11.39 2.93 -3.22
N ILE A 40 -10.40 2.07 -3.03
CA ILE A 40 -10.59 0.63 -2.90
C ILE A 40 -10.36 0.25 -1.44
N GLU A 41 -11.37 -0.33 -0.81
CA GLU A 41 -11.26 -0.88 0.52
C GLU A 41 -10.59 -2.26 0.44
N LEU A 42 -9.44 -2.39 1.07
CA LEU A 42 -8.66 -3.61 1.14
C LEU A 42 -8.45 -4.02 2.59
N SER A 43 -8.44 -5.32 2.83
CA SER A 43 -8.00 -5.89 4.10
C SER A 43 -6.48 -5.93 4.11
N LEU A 44 -5.86 -4.93 4.73
CA LEU A 44 -4.41 -4.80 4.80
C LEU A 44 -3.83 -5.60 5.97
N PRO A 45 -2.61 -6.16 5.83
CA PRO A 45 -1.87 -6.73 6.94
C PRO A 45 -1.66 -5.71 8.06
N GLU A 46 -1.65 -6.17 9.29
CA GLU A 46 -1.49 -5.32 10.47
C GLU A 46 -0.22 -4.47 10.43
N GLU A 47 0.84 -5.01 9.89
CA GLU A 47 2.11 -4.31 9.72
C GLU A 47 1.99 -3.07 8.82
N ILE A 48 1.29 -3.20 7.69
CA ILE A 48 1.04 -2.08 6.77
C ILE A 48 0.12 -1.05 7.44
N LEU A 49 -0.92 -1.49 8.12
CA LEU A 49 -1.82 -0.60 8.86
C LEU A 49 -1.09 0.18 9.94
N ARG A 50 -0.16 -0.45 10.65
CA ARG A 50 0.68 0.20 11.66
C ARG A 50 1.54 1.30 11.05
N GLN A 51 2.18 1.02 9.92
CA GLN A 51 3.00 2.00 9.21
C GLN A 51 2.16 3.18 8.72
N GLN A 52 0.99 2.92 8.16
CA GLN A 52 0.06 3.98 7.72
C GLN A 52 -0.39 4.86 8.89
N LYS A 53 -0.77 4.26 10.02
CA LYS A 53 -1.14 5.01 11.24
C LYS A 53 0.00 5.86 11.78
N CYS A 54 1.22 5.33 11.79
CA CYS A 54 2.41 6.09 12.18
C CYS A 54 2.59 7.35 11.34
N TYR A 55 2.45 7.22 10.03
CA TYR A 55 2.54 8.35 9.11
C TYR A 55 1.38 9.34 9.28
N GLU A 56 0.16 8.87 9.49
CA GLU A 56 -1.00 9.71 9.77
C GLU A 56 -0.81 10.57 11.02
N GLN A 57 -0.29 9.99 12.10
CA GLN A 57 0.02 10.71 13.33
C GLN A 57 1.09 11.77 13.11
N PHE A 58 2.16 11.42 12.41
CA PHE A 58 3.20 12.37 12.04
C PHE A 58 2.65 13.53 11.20
N TYR A 59 1.84 13.23 10.20
CA TYR A 59 1.24 14.24 9.33
C TYR A 59 0.26 15.14 10.08
N SER A 60 -0.56 14.57 10.94
CA SER A 60 -1.52 15.32 11.77
C SER A 60 -0.82 16.24 12.77
N SER A 61 0.35 15.85 13.28
CA SER A 61 1.14 16.71 14.16
C SER A 61 1.67 17.95 13.44
N LYS A 62 1.88 17.85 12.13
CA LYS A 62 2.38 18.98 11.31
C LYS A 62 1.29 19.84 10.70
N PHE A 63 0.13 19.26 10.41
CA PHE A 63 -0.97 19.93 9.69
C PHE A 63 -2.32 19.64 10.35
N ASN A 64 -2.80 20.56 11.18
CA ASN A 64 -4.01 20.37 12.00
C ASN A 64 -5.32 20.27 11.20
N ASN A 65 -5.39 20.85 9.99
CA ASN A 65 -6.62 20.96 9.20
C ASN A 65 -6.62 20.14 7.92
N ARG A 66 -5.76 19.12 7.84
CA ARG A 66 -5.63 18.27 6.64
C ARG A 66 -5.92 16.82 6.96
N LYS A 67 -6.71 16.18 6.11
CA LYS A 67 -7.03 14.76 6.20
C LYS A 67 -6.29 13.99 5.11
N LEU A 68 -5.64 12.90 5.48
CA LEU A 68 -5.06 11.95 4.54
C LEU A 68 -6.08 10.91 4.10
N THR A 69 -6.06 10.58 2.82
CA THR A 69 -6.79 9.44 2.25
C THR A 69 -5.79 8.58 1.50
N TRP A 70 -5.71 7.30 1.88
CA TRP A 70 -4.77 6.37 1.26
C TRP A 70 -5.29 5.87 -0.08
N GLN A 71 -4.46 5.99 -1.11
CA GLN A 71 -4.73 5.46 -2.44
C GLN A 71 -4.05 4.09 -2.60
N ASN A 72 -4.63 3.08 -1.97
CA ASN A 72 -4.06 1.73 -1.94
C ASN A 72 -3.93 1.09 -3.33
N ALA A 73 -4.78 1.47 -4.28
CA ALA A 73 -4.69 1.00 -5.67
C ALA A 73 -3.39 1.40 -6.37
N LYS A 74 -2.75 2.48 -5.94
CA LYS A 74 -1.50 3.00 -6.50
C LYS A 74 -0.28 2.68 -5.65
N ALA A 75 -0.48 2.05 -4.51
CA ALA A 75 0.61 1.65 -3.63
C ALA A 75 1.44 0.51 -4.24
N LYS A 76 2.73 0.53 -3.94
CA LYS A 76 3.70 -0.50 -4.34
C LYS A 76 4.36 -1.09 -3.12
N CYS A 77 4.69 -2.36 -3.18
CA CYS A 77 5.36 -3.09 -2.13
C CYS A 77 6.59 -3.83 -2.64
N ALA A 78 7.57 -3.98 -1.77
CA ALA A 78 8.66 -4.93 -1.94
C ALA A 78 8.39 -6.14 -1.05
N VAL A 79 8.31 -7.31 -1.65
CA VAL A 79 8.07 -8.58 -0.94
C VAL A 79 9.36 -9.40 -0.96
N ALA A 80 9.90 -9.68 0.21
CA ALA A 80 11.04 -10.56 0.37
C ALA A 80 10.57 -12.01 0.46
N ALA A 81 11.15 -12.87 -0.35
CA ALA A 81 10.85 -14.30 -0.38
C ALA A 81 12.13 -15.12 -0.27
N ALA A 82 12.09 -16.12 0.59
CA ALA A 82 13.18 -17.07 0.78
C ALA A 82 12.93 -18.33 -0.07
N PHE A 83 13.82 -18.61 -0.99
CA PHE A 83 13.80 -19.82 -1.82
C PHE A 83 15.02 -20.70 -1.52
N LYS A 84 14.96 -21.96 -1.93
CA LYS A 84 16.09 -22.90 -1.81
C LYS A 84 17.36 -22.40 -2.53
N GLY A 85 17.21 -21.60 -3.60
CA GLY A 85 18.31 -21.01 -4.36
C GLY A 85 18.75 -19.63 -3.88
N GLY A 86 18.23 -19.14 -2.75
CA GLY A 86 18.57 -17.83 -2.16
C GLY A 86 17.35 -16.92 -1.95
N ASN A 87 17.58 -15.80 -1.30
CA ASN A 87 16.54 -14.80 -1.03
C ASN A 87 16.36 -13.89 -2.23
N LYS A 88 15.11 -13.57 -2.56
CA LYS A 88 14.74 -12.66 -3.62
C LYS A 88 13.75 -11.62 -3.15
N THR A 89 13.82 -10.43 -3.73
CA THR A 89 12.88 -9.35 -3.45
C THR A 89 12.08 -9.06 -4.72
N PHE A 90 10.76 -9.07 -4.58
CA PHE A 90 9.83 -8.76 -5.67
C PHE A 90 9.23 -7.39 -5.47
N PHE A 91 9.30 -6.54 -6.48
CA PHE A 91 8.63 -5.25 -6.51
C PHE A 91 7.31 -5.39 -7.25
N MET A 92 6.21 -5.10 -6.58
CA MET A 92 4.86 -5.29 -7.13
C MET A 92 3.87 -4.29 -6.56
N SER A 93 2.66 -4.24 -7.12
CA SER A 93 1.58 -3.45 -6.53
C SER A 93 1.17 -4.01 -5.18
N LEU A 94 0.59 -3.15 -4.32
CA LEU A 94 0.09 -3.59 -3.02
C LEU A 94 -0.92 -4.74 -3.16
N ILE A 95 -1.83 -4.63 -4.14
CA ILE A 95 -2.85 -5.67 -4.37
C ILE A 95 -2.22 -6.99 -4.78
N GLN A 96 -1.23 -7.00 -5.66
CA GLN A 96 -0.49 -8.19 -6.04
C GLN A 96 0.23 -8.83 -4.84
N SER A 97 0.81 -8.01 -3.97
CA SER A 97 1.47 -8.49 -2.77
C SER A 97 0.49 -9.15 -1.80
N LEU A 98 -0.72 -8.60 -1.66
CA LEU A 98 -1.77 -9.19 -0.84
C LEU A 98 -2.21 -10.57 -1.37
N VAL A 99 -2.32 -10.72 -2.68
CA VAL A 99 -2.63 -12.01 -3.32
C VAL A 99 -1.56 -13.06 -2.98
N ILE A 100 -0.29 -12.70 -3.10
CA ILE A 100 0.82 -13.60 -2.78
C ILE A 100 0.84 -13.97 -1.30
N LEU A 101 0.61 -13.01 -0.41
CA LEU A 101 0.57 -13.25 1.04
C LEU A 101 -0.56 -14.20 1.47
N CYS A 102 -1.66 -14.29 0.72
CA CYS A 102 -2.72 -15.26 0.98
C CYS A 102 -2.20 -16.71 0.92
N PHE A 103 -1.21 -16.99 0.09
CA PHE A 103 -0.61 -18.33 -0.05
C PHE A 103 0.33 -18.73 1.10
N ASN A 104 0.61 -17.85 2.06
CA ASN A 104 1.39 -18.20 3.25
C ASN A 104 0.64 -19.19 4.17
N SER A 105 -0.68 -19.15 4.16
CA SER A 105 -1.52 -20.02 5.00
C SER A 105 -2.02 -21.27 4.28
N LYS A 106 -2.17 -21.22 2.95
CA LYS A 106 -2.70 -22.32 2.13
C LYS A 106 -1.92 -22.43 0.83
N SER A 107 -1.64 -23.66 0.39
CA SER A 107 -0.93 -23.92 -0.87
C SER A 107 -1.82 -23.78 -2.11
N ARG A 108 -3.12 -23.89 -1.95
CA ARG A 108 -4.11 -23.75 -3.02
C ARG A 108 -5.26 -22.85 -2.56
N LEU A 109 -5.60 -21.88 -3.38
CA LEU A 109 -6.70 -20.96 -3.14
C LEU A 109 -7.49 -20.76 -4.44
N THR A 110 -8.81 -20.72 -4.33
CA THR A 110 -9.68 -20.32 -5.43
C THR A 110 -9.72 -18.80 -5.55
N TYR A 111 -10.07 -18.30 -6.71
CA TYR A 111 -10.25 -16.85 -6.92
C TYR A 111 -11.24 -16.23 -5.91
N LYS A 112 -12.33 -16.96 -5.61
CA LYS A 112 -13.33 -16.52 -4.64
C LYS A 112 -12.74 -16.35 -3.24
N GLU A 113 -11.97 -17.33 -2.77
CA GLU A 113 -11.30 -17.29 -1.47
C GLU A 113 -10.31 -16.12 -1.37
N ILE A 114 -9.51 -15.90 -2.42
CA ILE A 114 -8.57 -14.77 -2.49
C ILE A 114 -9.32 -13.44 -2.41
N ARG A 115 -10.38 -13.29 -3.19
CA ARG A 115 -11.21 -12.08 -3.21
C ARG A 115 -11.83 -11.78 -1.85
N GLU A 116 -12.41 -12.77 -1.19
CA GLU A 116 -13.02 -12.61 0.13
C GLU A 116 -12.01 -12.23 1.21
N THR A 117 -10.77 -12.72 1.08
CA THR A 117 -9.69 -12.40 2.03
C THR A 117 -9.16 -10.98 1.84
N ILE A 118 -8.97 -10.54 0.60
CA ILE A 118 -8.35 -9.24 0.29
C ILE A 118 -9.36 -8.11 0.36
N ALA A 119 -10.55 -8.31 -0.18
CA ALA A 119 -11.61 -7.30 -0.25
C ALA A 119 -12.95 -7.90 0.17
N PRO A 120 -13.23 -7.97 1.48
CA PRO A 120 -14.49 -8.48 2.00
C PRO A 120 -15.71 -7.66 1.53
N CYS A 121 -15.51 -6.38 1.25
CA CYS A 121 -16.51 -5.55 0.56
C CYS A 121 -16.43 -5.81 -0.95
N LYS A 122 -17.55 -5.69 -1.67
CA LYS A 122 -17.68 -5.94 -3.11
C LYS A 122 -16.86 -4.98 -3.98
N ALA A 123 -15.55 -4.94 -3.79
CA ALA A 123 -14.65 -4.12 -4.58
C ALA A 123 -14.49 -4.68 -6.00
N LEU A 124 -14.90 -3.89 -6.98
CA LEU A 124 -14.89 -4.25 -8.41
C LEU A 124 -13.51 -4.39 -9.03
N ALA A 125 -12.45 -4.02 -8.32
CA ALA A 125 -11.09 -3.99 -8.86
C ALA A 125 -10.41 -5.35 -9.03
N LEU A 126 -10.83 -6.38 -8.31
CA LEU A 126 -10.22 -7.70 -8.33
C LEU A 126 -10.40 -8.50 -9.62
N PRO A 127 -11.52 -8.41 -10.37
CA PRO A 127 -11.66 -9.09 -11.66
C PRO A 127 -10.59 -8.68 -12.67
N GLN A 128 -10.13 -7.45 -12.63
CA GLN A 128 -9.07 -6.95 -13.52
C GLN A 128 -7.69 -7.52 -13.16
N ILE A 129 -7.43 -7.80 -11.89
CA ILE A 129 -6.19 -8.40 -11.42
C ILE A 129 -6.08 -9.86 -11.89
N GLY A 130 -7.15 -10.62 -11.79
CA GLY A 130 -7.20 -11.99 -12.28
C GLY A 130 -6.94 -12.11 -13.80
N ARG A 131 -7.36 -11.14 -14.58
CA ARG A 131 -7.10 -11.09 -16.03
C ARG A 131 -5.67 -10.69 -16.38
N ALA A 132 -5.03 -9.87 -15.57
CA ALA A 132 -3.65 -9.41 -15.81
C ALA A 132 -2.60 -10.52 -15.57
N HIS A 133 -2.96 -11.59 -14.87
CA HIS A 133 -2.05 -12.67 -14.48
C HIS A 133 -2.34 -14.01 -15.16
N VAL A 134 -3.32 -14.03 -16.04
CA VAL A 134 -3.61 -15.15 -16.89
C VAL A 134 -2.96 -14.97 -18.26
#